data_f1f64e64516ad3abd53b2c0926465a19
#
_entry.id   f1f64e64516ad3abd53b2c0926465a19
#
_cell.length_a   1.000
_cell.length_b   1.000
_cell.length_c   1.000
_cell.angle_alpha   90.00
_cell.angle_beta   90.00
_cell.angle_gamma   90.00
#
_symmetry.space_group_name_H-M   'P 1'
#
loop_
_entity.id
_entity.type
_entity.pdbx_description
1 polymer ?
#
loop_
_entity_poly.entity_id
_entity_poly.type
_entity_poly.pdbx_seq_one_letter_code
_entity_poly.pdbx_strand_id
1 'polypeptide(L)'
;MVEEYYKADYDILAMTDHGVITNGWTSERETNGIFNKFRKVYPMSEENYERITKGLDRGGRGMTDIRGGIECNMAVISKTHVNGYFTTYGQGEWGIENDYRTAPVEIEKAGGYSVLNHVGDWVDSGRFPHRSHWNVYIAYFAGIFIDCPSCLGMEIVNNTDRVTRGDRDLWDELLQVVIPKGRNIWAFADDDSEKLNEVGRSFEFFVLPENNEANVKKAMKD
;
A
#
# COMPACT_ATOMS: atom_id res chain seq x y z
N MET A 1 -16.89 -1.53 1.49
CA MET A 1 -15.54 -2.11 1.66
C MET A 1 -15.14 -2.17 3.14
N VAL A 2 -15.02 -1.04 3.86
CA VAL A 2 -14.59 -1.01 5.28
C VAL A 2 -15.37 -1.98 6.18
N GLU A 3 -16.69 -2.06 6.04
CA GLU A 3 -17.51 -3.01 6.82
C GLU A 3 -17.19 -4.47 6.54
N GLU A 4 -16.77 -4.82 5.33
CA GLU A 4 -16.41 -6.21 5.01
C GLU A 4 -15.07 -6.58 5.65
N TYR A 5 -14.09 -5.65 5.69
CA TYR A 5 -12.86 -5.85 6.46
C TYR A 5 -13.14 -6.01 7.96
N TYR A 6 -14.01 -5.18 8.51
CA TYR A 6 -14.41 -5.31 9.89
C TYR A 6 -15.08 -6.65 10.21
N LYS A 7 -15.98 -7.13 9.32
CA LYS A 7 -16.62 -8.46 9.44
C LYS A 7 -15.60 -9.61 9.27
N ALA A 8 -14.57 -9.40 8.46
CA ALA A 8 -13.48 -10.36 8.25
C ALA A 8 -12.45 -10.36 9.40
N ASP A 9 -12.74 -9.65 10.49
CA ASP A 9 -11.97 -9.63 11.73
C ASP A 9 -10.65 -8.83 11.68
N TYR A 10 -10.51 -7.90 10.73
CA TYR A 10 -9.38 -6.98 10.69
C TYR A 10 -9.43 -5.96 11.83
N ASP A 11 -8.27 -5.58 12.35
CA ASP A 11 -8.10 -4.62 13.43
C ASP A 11 -7.47 -3.30 12.96
N ILE A 12 -6.95 -3.27 11.73
CA ILE A 12 -6.31 -2.10 11.12
C ILE A 12 -6.68 -2.09 9.64
N LEU A 13 -7.00 -0.93 9.07
CA LEU A 13 -7.25 -0.80 7.65
C LEU A 13 -6.79 0.55 7.11
N ALA A 14 -5.93 0.52 6.09
CA ALA A 14 -5.64 1.65 5.22
C ALA A 14 -6.39 1.48 3.90
N MET A 15 -7.15 2.49 3.50
CA MET A 15 -7.75 2.54 2.16
C MET A 15 -6.79 3.27 1.22
N THR A 16 -6.35 2.58 0.16
CA THR A 16 -5.34 3.07 -0.79
C THR A 16 -5.91 3.11 -2.21
N ASP A 17 -6.97 3.89 -2.40
CA ASP A 17 -7.58 4.02 -3.72
C ASP A 17 -6.65 4.72 -4.73
N HIS A 18 -6.72 4.32 -5.99
CA HIS A 18 -5.93 4.92 -7.08
C HIS A 18 -6.08 6.44 -7.19
N GLY A 19 -4.99 7.16 -6.95
CA GLY A 19 -4.87 8.60 -7.13
C GLY A 19 -5.79 9.45 -6.23
N VAL A 20 -6.33 8.87 -5.17
CA VAL A 20 -7.23 9.55 -4.22
C VAL A 20 -6.76 9.33 -2.80
N ILE A 21 -6.38 10.41 -2.12
CA ILE A 21 -5.98 10.36 -0.71
C ILE A 21 -7.20 10.13 0.18
N THR A 22 -7.15 9.09 0.99
CA THR A 22 -8.16 8.79 2.01
C THR A 22 -7.75 9.38 3.35
N ASN A 23 -8.43 10.49 3.75
CA ASN A 23 -8.19 11.16 5.03
C ASN A 23 -9.11 10.67 6.16
N GLY A 24 -9.44 9.39 6.13
CA GLY A 24 -10.36 8.73 7.04
C GLY A 24 -11.66 8.31 6.34
N TRP A 25 -12.33 7.31 6.92
CA TRP A 25 -13.51 6.68 6.29
C TRP A 25 -14.75 7.56 6.27
N THR A 26 -14.81 8.62 7.09
CA THR A 26 -15.90 9.60 7.11
C THR A 26 -15.64 10.82 6.25
N SER A 27 -14.40 10.99 5.73
CA SER A 27 -14.06 12.15 4.92
C SER A 27 -14.67 12.07 3.52
N GLU A 28 -15.13 13.21 3.02
CA GLU A 28 -15.38 13.34 1.59
C GLU A 28 -14.07 13.23 0.83
N ARG A 29 -14.07 12.44 -0.25
CA ARG A 29 -12.91 12.32 -1.11
C ARG A 29 -12.98 13.38 -2.19
N GLU A 30 -11.97 14.21 -2.28
CA GLU A 30 -11.79 15.10 -3.40
C GLU A 30 -11.56 14.29 -4.66
N THR A 31 -12.50 14.35 -5.58
CA THR A 31 -12.41 13.67 -6.86
C THR A 31 -11.88 14.62 -7.90
N ASN A 32 -10.58 14.58 -8.16
CA ASN A 32 -9.93 15.39 -9.20
C ASN A 32 -9.72 14.56 -10.47
N GLY A 33 -10.46 14.90 -11.55
CA GLY A 33 -10.23 14.35 -12.87
C GLY A 33 -11.37 13.54 -13.48
N ILE A 34 -11.17 13.12 -14.75
CA ILE A 34 -12.18 12.46 -15.59
C ILE A 34 -12.58 11.09 -15.03
N PHE A 35 -11.66 10.35 -14.43
CA PHE A 35 -11.93 9.01 -13.91
C PHE A 35 -12.74 9.01 -12.62
N ASN A 36 -12.64 10.05 -11.83
CA ASN A 36 -13.37 10.17 -10.58
C ASN A 36 -14.89 10.40 -10.76
N LYS A 37 -15.32 10.79 -11.95
CA LYS A 37 -16.75 10.86 -12.29
C LYS A 37 -17.45 9.49 -12.25
N PHE A 38 -16.69 8.42 -12.36
CA PHE A 38 -17.22 7.05 -12.38
C PHE A 38 -17.05 6.33 -11.04
N ARG A 39 -16.22 6.84 -10.14
CA ARG A 39 -15.99 6.28 -8.81
C ARG A 39 -16.74 7.09 -7.77
N LYS A 40 -17.97 6.69 -7.48
CA LYS A 40 -18.72 7.26 -6.36
C LYS A 40 -18.19 6.69 -5.06
N VAL A 41 -17.49 7.51 -4.30
CA VAL A 41 -17.11 7.18 -2.94
C VAL A 41 -18.08 7.84 -1.99
N TYR A 42 -18.69 7.05 -1.14
CA TYR A 42 -19.59 7.55 -0.11
C TYR A 42 -18.84 7.53 1.23
N PRO A 43 -18.76 8.66 1.93
CA PRO A 43 -18.24 8.67 3.28
C PRO A 43 -19.10 7.78 4.18
N MET A 44 -18.45 7.12 5.13
CA MET A 44 -19.14 6.32 6.13
C MET A 44 -19.93 7.25 7.05
N SER A 45 -21.12 6.81 7.52
CA SER A 45 -21.85 7.54 8.55
C SER A 45 -21.09 7.54 9.87
N GLU A 46 -21.24 8.61 10.65
CA GLU A 46 -20.62 8.73 11.97
C GLU A 46 -21.01 7.59 12.91
N GLU A 47 -22.26 7.11 12.84
CA GLU A 47 -22.74 5.96 13.62
C GLU A 47 -21.96 4.68 13.31
N ASN A 48 -21.77 4.36 12.03
CA ASN A 48 -21.00 3.19 11.62
C ASN A 48 -19.51 3.35 11.93
N TYR A 49 -18.97 4.55 11.77
CA TYR A 49 -17.59 4.86 12.12
C TYR A 49 -17.34 4.62 13.62
N GLU A 50 -18.22 5.13 14.48
CA GLU A 50 -18.12 4.94 15.92
C GLU A 50 -18.25 3.45 16.30
N ARG A 51 -19.21 2.73 15.70
CA ARG A 51 -19.41 1.30 15.92
C ARG A 51 -18.15 0.50 15.58
N ILE A 52 -17.56 0.75 14.42
CA ILE A 52 -16.40 0.03 13.90
C ILE A 52 -15.13 0.39 14.67
N THR A 53 -14.85 1.68 14.85
CA THR A 53 -13.61 2.12 15.51
C THR A 53 -13.58 1.82 17.00
N LYS A 54 -14.74 1.76 17.66
CA LYS A 54 -14.86 1.35 19.06
C LYS A 54 -15.12 -0.14 19.26
N GLY A 55 -15.41 -0.88 18.20
CA GLY A 55 -15.73 -2.31 18.27
C GLY A 55 -16.98 -2.59 19.12
N LEU A 56 -18.03 -1.76 19.00
CA LEU A 56 -19.20 -1.85 19.87
C LEU A 56 -19.92 -3.20 19.79
N ASP A 57 -19.83 -3.85 18.65
CA ASP A 57 -20.37 -5.17 18.35
C ASP A 57 -19.31 -6.30 18.32
N ARG A 58 -18.04 -5.97 18.65
CA ARG A 58 -16.88 -6.89 18.72
C ARG A 58 -16.22 -6.91 20.12
N GLY A 59 -16.99 -6.65 21.20
CA GLY A 59 -16.50 -6.66 22.56
C GLY A 59 -15.45 -5.59 22.89
N GLY A 60 -15.48 -4.46 22.19
CA GLY A 60 -14.54 -3.35 22.35
C GLY A 60 -13.29 -3.45 21.47
N ARG A 61 -13.18 -4.49 20.61
CA ARG A 61 -12.09 -4.63 19.64
C ARG A 61 -12.40 -3.84 18.37
N GLY A 62 -12.02 -2.59 18.36
CA GLY A 62 -12.22 -1.68 17.22
C GLY A 62 -11.22 -1.90 16.09
N MET A 63 -11.54 -1.34 14.92
CA MET A 63 -10.64 -1.30 13.76
C MET A 63 -10.10 0.11 13.60
N THR A 64 -8.77 0.24 13.51
CA THR A 64 -8.08 1.53 13.36
C THR A 64 -8.11 2.00 11.91
N ASP A 65 -8.59 3.23 11.72
CA ASP A 65 -8.61 3.95 10.45
C ASP A 65 -7.23 4.60 10.20
N ILE A 66 -6.49 4.11 9.22
CA ILE A 66 -5.20 4.67 8.81
C ILE A 66 -5.42 5.74 7.76
N ARG A 67 -5.01 6.96 8.07
CA ARG A 67 -5.22 8.13 7.22
C ARG A 67 -4.06 8.39 6.27
N GLY A 68 -4.34 9.18 5.22
CA GLY A 68 -3.35 9.51 4.20
C GLY A 68 -2.95 8.29 3.37
N GLY A 69 -3.87 7.33 3.21
CA GLY A 69 -3.69 6.19 2.31
C GLY A 69 -3.97 6.57 0.87
N ILE A 70 -3.16 6.10 -0.06
CA ILE A 70 -3.31 6.32 -1.51
C ILE A 70 -2.55 5.25 -2.28
N GLU A 71 -3.06 4.84 -3.44
CA GLU A 71 -2.24 4.18 -4.46
C GLU A 71 -1.90 5.18 -5.56
N CYS A 72 -0.60 5.50 -5.67
CA CYS A 72 -0.06 6.45 -6.66
C CYS A 72 0.07 5.82 -8.05
N ASN A 73 0.29 6.68 -9.07
CA ASN A 73 0.53 6.30 -10.47
C ASN A 73 -0.70 5.67 -11.14
N MET A 74 -1.84 6.34 -11.06
CA MET A 74 -3.13 5.85 -11.52
C MET A 74 -3.35 5.84 -13.04
N ALA A 75 -2.34 6.22 -13.85
CA ALA A 75 -2.49 6.21 -15.29
C ALA A 75 -2.71 4.78 -15.80
N VAL A 76 -3.67 4.60 -16.70
CA VAL A 76 -4.04 3.29 -17.27
C VAL A 76 -2.85 2.56 -17.92
N ILE A 77 -1.85 3.31 -18.36
CA ILE A 77 -0.61 2.78 -18.96
C ILE A 77 0.49 2.54 -17.94
N SER A 78 0.34 3.06 -16.72
CA SER A 78 1.31 2.84 -15.64
C SER A 78 1.10 1.46 -15.02
N LYS A 79 2.20 0.79 -14.72
CA LYS A 79 2.23 -0.47 -13.96
C LYS A 79 3.07 -0.33 -12.69
N THR A 80 3.50 0.89 -12.38
CA THR A 80 4.40 1.20 -11.28
C THR A 80 3.62 1.76 -10.10
N HIS A 81 2.68 0.96 -9.58
CA HIS A 81 1.85 1.40 -8.48
C HIS A 81 2.63 1.43 -7.16
N VAL A 82 2.37 2.45 -6.37
CA VAL A 82 3.03 2.67 -5.09
C VAL A 82 1.98 3.05 -4.06
N ASN A 83 1.84 2.26 -3.01
CA ASN A 83 1.04 2.65 -1.86
C ASN A 83 1.77 3.70 -1.04
N GLY A 84 1.07 4.80 -0.75
CA GLY A 84 1.45 5.82 0.21
C GLY A 84 0.59 5.71 1.47
N TYR A 85 1.22 5.92 2.63
CA TYR A 85 0.57 5.94 3.93
C TYR A 85 0.99 7.19 4.69
N PHE A 86 0.07 7.79 5.46
CA PHE A 86 0.32 9.00 6.25
C PHE A 86 0.85 10.16 5.39
N THR A 87 0.43 10.23 4.13
CA THR A 87 0.94 11.20 3.15
C THR A 87 -0.14 12.17 2.70
N THR A 88 0.31 13.31 2.19
CA THR A 88 -0.51 14.30 1.47
C THR A 88 -0.14 14.39 -0.01
N TYR A 89 0.76 13.54 -0.48
CA TYR A 89 1.17 13.47 -1.88
C TYR A 89 0.34 12.46 -2.65
N GLY A 90 0.12 12.73 -3.93
CA GLY A 90 -0.40 11.80 -4.92
C GLY A 90 -1.83 12.08 -5.37
N GLN A 91 -2.54 13.02 -4.73
CA GLN A 91 -3.91 13.38 -5.11
C GLN A 91 -4.00 13.81 -6.58
N GLY A 92 -4.63 12.98 -7.41
CA GLY A 92 -4.80 13.26 -8.84
C GLY A 92 -3.54 13.10 -9.70
N GLU A 93 -2.45 12.60 -9.14
CA GLU A 93 -1.22 12.34 -9.90
C GLU A 93 -1.37 11.11 -10.81
N TRP A 94 -1.03 11.28 -12.07
CA TRP A 94 -1.22 10.23 -13.07
C TRP A 94 -0.08 9.20 -13.13
N GLY A 95 1.15 9.60 -12.79
CA GLY A 95 2.33 8.74 -12.86
C GLY A 95 2.65 8.29 -14.29
N ILE A 96 2.54 9.21 -15.25
CA ILE A 96 2.81 8.93 -16.68
C ILE A 96 4.27 8.55 -16.94
N GLU A 97 5.18 8.90 -16.06
CA GLU A 97 6.59 8.53 -16.11
C GLU A 97 6.78 7.01 -16.03
N ASN A 98 5.79 6.30 -15.48
CA ASN A 98 5.82 4.85 -15.33
C ASN A 98 7.12 4.36 -14.67
N ASP A 99 7.46 4.97 -13.53
CA ASP A 99 8.61 4.62 -12.70
C ASP A 99 8.22 4.43 -11.23
N TYR A 100 9.00 3.63 -10.50
CA TYR A 100 8.81 3.40 -9.07
C TYR A 100 9.54 4.42 -8.17
N ARG A 101 10.34 5.35 -8.72
CA ARG A 101 11.18 6.24 -7.91
C ARG A 101 10.48 7.53 -7.52
N THR A 102 9.71 8.11 -8.41
CA THR A 102 9.11 9.44 -8.20
C THR A 102 8.16 9.46 -7.01
N ALA A 103 7.20 8.54 -6.93
CA ALA A 103 6.22 8.52 -5.85
C ALA A 103 6.84 8.33 -4.45
N PRO A 104 7.76 7.36 -4.19
CA PRO A 104 8.42 7.25 -2.91
C PRO A 104 9.16 8.51 -2.46
N VAL A 105 9.88 9.18 -3.37
CA VAL A 105 10.61 10.41 -3.06
C VAL A 105 9.66 11.54 -2.66
N GLU A 106 8.57 11.72 -3.36
CA GLU A 106 7.59 12.76 -3.05
C GLU A 106 6.79 12.44 -1.78
N ILE A 107 6.44 11.16 -1.55
CA ILE A 107 5.83 10.70 -0.30
C ILE A 107 6.75 10.94 0.89
N GLU A 108 8.06 10.69 0.74
CA GLU A 108 9.05 10.99 1.79
C GLU A 108 9.10 12.47 2.13
N LYS A 109 9.12 13.34 1.11
CA LYS A 109 9.07 14.80 1.32
C LYS A 109 7.80 15.25 2.05
N ALA A 110 6.69 14.56 1.82
CA ALA A 110 5.43 14.80 2.52
C ALA A 110 5.38 14.18 3.93
N GLY A 111 6.43 13.49 4.40
CA GLY A 111 6.51 12.87 5.72
C GLY A 111 5.75 11.55 5.86
N GLY A 112 5.35 10.96 4.73
CA GLY A 112 4.67 9.66 4.65
C GLY A 112 5.63 8.48 4.50
N TYR A 113 5.04 7.30 4.41
CA TYR A 113 5.72 6.05 4.06
C TYR A 113 5.18 5.50 2.75
N SER A 114 6.01 4.74 2.04
CA SER A 114 5.61 4.09 0.79
C SER A 114 5.96 2.61 0.76
N VAL A 115 5.21 1.87 -0.04
CA VAL A 115 5.42 0.46 -0.37
C VAL A 115 5.27 0.30 -1.87
N LEU A 116 6.18 -0.44 -2.51
CA LEU A 116 6.11 -0.72 -3.94
C LEU A 116 5.13 -1.87 -4.19
N ASN A 117 4.06 -1.63 -4.97
CA ASN A 117 3.02 -2.62 -5.21
C ASN A 117 3.37 -3.52 -6.40
N HIS A 118 3.01 -4.81 -6.31
CA HIS A 118 3.03 -5.83 -7.36
C HIS A 118 4.08 -5.59 -8.46
N VAL A 119 5.33 -5.38 -8.03
CA VAL A 119 6.47 -5.02 -8.89
C VAL A 119 6.63 -5.96 -10.07
N GLY A 120 6.24 -7.22 -9.89
CA GLY A 120 6.23 -8.24 -10.92
C GLY A 120 5.40 -7.91 -12.14
N ASP A 121 4.34 -7.15 -11.99
CA ASP A 121 3.52 -6.71 -13.12
C ASP A 121 4.30 -5.78 -14.06
N TRP A 122 5.19 -4.95 -13.50
CA TRP A 122 6.07 -4.07 -14.25
C TRP A 122 7.27 -4.79 -14.86
N VAL A 123 7.91 -5.71 -14.11
CA VAL A 123 9.08 -6.47 -14.58
C VAL A 123 8.71 -7.74 -15.36
N ASP A 124 7.43 -7.99 -15.59
CA ASP A 124 6.90 -9.20 -16.23
C ASP A 124 7.33 -10.49 -15.48
N SER A 125 7.47 -10.40 -14.15
CA SER A 125 7.93 -11.50 -13.29
C SER A 125 6.90 -12.64 -13.19
N GLY A 126 5.65 -12.39 -13.53
CA GLY A 126 4.61 -13.43 -13.66
C GLY A 126 4.90 -14.48 -14.74
N ARG A 127 5.89 -14.25 -15.60
CA ARG A 127 6.34 -15.12 -16.67
C ARG A 127 7.78 -15.63 -16.52
N PHE A 128 8.31 -15.74 -15.33
CA PHE A 128 9.72 -16.03 -15.09
C PHE A 128 10.62 -14.95 -15.71
N PRO A 129 11.12 -14.00 -14.92
CA PRO A 129 11.99 -12.96 -15.43
C PRO A 129 13.16 -13.59 -16.15
N HIS A 130 13.48 -13.09 -17.32
CA HIS A 130 14.74 -13.44 -17.94
C HIS A 130 15.85 -13.02 -16.96
N ARG A 131 16.51 -13.98 -16.31
CA ARG A 131 17.58 -13.72 -15.33
C ARG A 131 18.67 -12.78 -15.87
N SER A 132 18.78 -12.64 -17.18
CA SER A 132 19.66 -11.67 -17.83
C SER A 132 19.38 -10.20 -17.50
N HIS A 133 18.16 -9.83 -17.04
CA HIS A 133 17.82 -8.47 -16.63
C HIS A 133 17.69 -8.29 -15.10
N TRP A 134 17.80 -9.37 -14.34
CA TRP A 134 17.68 -9.35 -12.88
C TRP A 134 18.60 -8.34 -12.21
N ASN A 135 19.89 -8.32 -12.60
CA ASN A 135 20.85 -7.39 -12.01
C ASN A 135 20.47 -5.91 -12.21
N VAL A 136 19.81 -5.57 -13.32
CA VAL A 136 19.34 -4.22 -13.59
C VAL A 136 18.19 -3.86 -12.65
N TYR A 137 17.23 -4.78 -12.48
CA TYR A 137 16.09 -4.57 -11.58
C TYR A 137 16.52 -4.53 -10.12
N ILE A 138 17.40 -5.43 -9.69
CA ILE A 138 17.97 -5.43 -8.33
C ILE A 138 18.68 -4.09 -8.07
N ALA A 139 19.51 -3.61 -8.98
CA ALA A 139 20.22 -2.34 -8.83
C ALA A 139 19.25 -1.16 -8.76
N TYR A 140 18.20 -1.17 -9.60
CA TYR A 140 17.18 -0.12 -9.63
C TYR A 140 16.40 -0.04 -8.32
N PHE A 141 15.82 -1.15 -7.86
CA PHE A 141 15.02 -1.18 -6.64
C PHE A 141 15.88 -0.99 -5.38
N ALA A 142 17.07 -1.61 -5.31
CA ALA A 142 17.99 -1.37 -4.21
C ALA A 142 18.37 0.12 -4.11
N GLY A 143 18.54 0.80 -5.25
CA GLY A 143 18.75 2.25 -5.29
C GLY A 143 17.58 3.03 -4.66
N ILE A 144 16.33 2.67 -4.97
CA ILE A 144 15.14 3.31 -4.36
C ILE A 144 15.16 3.13 -2.84
N PHE A 145 15.31 1.90 -2.35
CA PHE A 145 15.28 1.60 -0.92
C PHE A 145 16.42 2.25 -0.13
N ILE A 146 17.60 2.40 -0.74
CA ILE A 146 18.76 3.05 -0.10
C ILE A 146 18.59 4.57 -0.07
N ASP A 147 18.14 5.15 -1.18
CA ASP A 147 18.02 6.61 -1.35
C ASP A 147 16.77 7.17 -0.64
N CYS A 148 15.75 6.32 -0.42
CA CYS A 148 14.45 6.71 0.15
C CYS A 148 14.10 5.84 1.36
N PRO A 149 14.58 6.18 2.59
CA PRO A 149 14.36 5.38 3.80
C PRO A 149 12.89 5.23 4.20
N SER A 150 12.01 6.11 3.75
CA SER A 150 10.56 6.01 3.96
C SER A 150 9.86 5.02 3.03
N CYS A 151 10.53 4.53 1.99
CA CYS A 151 10.07 3.40 1.19
C CYS A 151 10.36 2.11 1.96
N LEU A 152 9.36 1.60 2.68
CA LEU A 152 9.54 0.57 3.71
C LEU A 152 9.81 -0.82 3.15
N GLY A 153 9.33 -1.11 1.95
CA GLY A 153 9.45 -2.41 1.34
C GLY A 153 8.64 -2.56 0.07
N MET A 154 8.34 -3.79 -0.26
CA MET A 154 7.56 -4.10 -1.45
C MET A 154 6.52 -5.18 -1.16
N GLU A 155 5.48 -5.18 -1.94
CA GLU A 155 4.47 -6.21 -1.95
C GLU A 155 5.06 -7.50 -2.53
N ILE A 156 4.84 -8.61 -1.83
CA ILE A 156 5.27 -9.95 -2.25
C ILE A 156 4.09 -10.92 -2.42
N VAL A 157 2.90 -10.51 -1.98
CA VAL A 157 1.63 -11.20 -2.21
C VAL A 157 0.55 -10.15 -2.49
N ASN A 158 -0.08 -10.26 -3.66
CA ASN A 158 -1.20 -9.41 -4.04
C ASN A 158 -2.40 -10.29 -4.37
N ASN A 159 -3.53 -10.02 -3.76
CA ASN A 159 -4.83 -10.65 -4.05
C ASN A 159 -4.73 -12.19 -4.15
N THR A 160 -4.74 -12.74 -5.37
CA THR A 160 -4.63 -14.18 -5.64
C THR A 160 -3.20 -14.64 -5.95
N ASP A 161 -2.20 -13.84 -5.65
CA ASP A 161 -0.78 -14.12 -5.90
C ASP A 161 -0.41 -14.34 -7.39
N ARG A 162 -1.27 -13.89 -8.29
CA ARG A 162 -1.03 -14.10 -9.73
C ARG A 162 0.08 -13.23 -10.29
N VAL A 163 0.14 -11.97 -9.84
CA VAL A 163 1.08 -10.96 -10.35
C VAL A 163 2.37 -10.86 -9.53
N THR A 164 2.35 -11.33 -8.28
CA THR A 164 3.48 -11.23 -7.34
C THR A 164 4.27 -12.52 -7.16
N ARG A 165 4.00 -13.56 -7.95
CA ARG A 165 4.63 -14.88 -7.79
C ARG A 165 6.17 -14.84 -7.79
N GLY A 166 6.78 -13.98 -8.61
CA GLY A 166 8.23 -13.79 -8.68
C GLY A 166 8.78 -12.73 -7.73
N ASP A 167 7.93 -11.97 -7.07
CA ASP A 167 8.35 -10.83 -6.26
C ASP A 167 9.02 -11.28 -4.96
N ARG A 168 8.67 -12.46 -4.46
CA ARG A 168 9.38 -13.09 -3.32
C ARG A 168 10.85 -13.36 -3.62
N ASP A 169 11.14 -13.87 -4.83
CA ASP A 169 12.53 -14.11 -5.25
C ASP A 169 13.29 -12.78 -5.40
N LEU A 170 12.64 -11.77 -5.99
CA LEU A 170 13.20 -10.43 -6.12
C LEU A 170 13.47 -9.79 -4.75
N TRP A 171 12.52 -9.90 -3.82
CA TRP A 171 12.67 -9.39 -2.47
C TRP A 171 13.83 -10.05 -1.73
N ASP A 172 13.96 -11.37 -1.82
CA ASP A 172 15.09 -12.11 -1.21
C ASP A 172 16.45 -11.68 -1.77
N GLU A 173 16.56 -11.50 -3.07
CA GLU A 173 17.77 -10.98 -3.73
C GLU A 173 18.05 -9.51 -3.33
N LEU A 174 17.03 -8.69 -3.18
CA LEU A 174 17.18 -7.31 -2.72
C LEU A 174 17.69 -7.24 -1.29
N LEU A 175 17.22 -8.11 -0.37
CA LEU A 175 17.74 -8.20 1.00
C LEU A 175 19.25 -8.45 1.03
N GLN A 176 19.76 -9.28 0.15
CA GLN A 176 21.20 -9.57 0.06
C GLN A 176 22.03 -8.34 -0.34
N VAL A 177 21.41 -7.38 -1.02
CA VAL A 177 22.09 -6.13 -1.45
C VAL A 177 21.92 -5.01 -0.43
N VAL A 178 20.73 -4.88 0.19
CA VAL A 178 20.41 -3.71 1.02
C VAL A 178 20.80 -3.91 2.49
N ILE A 179 20.69 -5.13 3.03
CA ILE A 179 21.05 -5.42 4.43
C ILE A 179 22.53 -5.11 4.72
N PRO A 180 23.51 -5.51 3.89
CA PRO A 180 24.93 -5.16 4.11
C PRO A 180 25.17 -3.64 4.11
N LYS A 181 24.25 -2.85 3.56
CA LYS A 181 24.30 -1.37 3.56
C LYS A 181 23.52 -0.75 4.73
N GLY A 182 23.10 -1.57 5.69
CA GLY A 182 22.37 -1.12 6.88
C GLY A 182 20.89 -0.82 6.64
N ARG A 183 20.31 -1.27 5.52
CA ARG A 183 18.92 -1.04 5.17
C ARG A 183 18.14 -2.35 5.20
N ASN A 184 17.11 -2.42 6.05
CA ASN A 184 16.11 -3.48 5.98
C ASN A 184 14.93 -3.03 5.11
N ILE A 185 14.29 -3.97 4.42
CA ILE A 185 13.05 -3.77 3.66
C ILE A 185 12.06 -4.86 4.05
N TRP A 186 10.81 -4.46 4.28
CA TRP A 186 9.75 -5.37 4.69
C TRP A 186 9.04 -5.98 3.49
N ALA A 187 8.52 -7.17 3.69
CA ALA A 187 7.61 -7.83 2.78
C ALA A 187 6.17 -7.45 3.15
N PHE A 188 5.40 -7.00 2.17
CA PHE A 188 4.00 -6.63 2.34
C PHE A 188 3.08 -7.57 1.58
N ALA A 189 1.84 -7.67 2.05
CA ALA A 189 0.79 -8.42 1.39
C ALA A 189 -0.53 -7.66 1.51
N ASP A 190 -1.23 -7.43 0.41
CA ASP A 190 -2.53 -6.77 0.43
C ASP A 190 -3.57 -7.44 -0.48
N ASP A 191 -4.82 -7.10 -0.24
CA ASP A 191 -5.94 -7.69 -0.97
C ASP A 191 -6.08 -7.11 -2.36
N ASP A 192 -5.60 -5.88 -2.60
CA ASP A 192 -5.85 -5.12 -3.84
C ASP A 192 -7.31 -5.30 -4.29
N SER A 193 -8.22 -5.06 -3.34
CA SER A 193 -9.61 -5.48 -3.48
C SER A 193 -10.46 -4.41 -4.17
N GLU A 194 -10.99 -4.75 -5.34
CA GLU A 194 -11.99 -3.96 -6.06
C GLU A 194 -13.43 -4.38 -5.70
N LYS A 195 -13.61 -5.58 -5.15
CA LYS A 195 -14.91 -6.19 -4.86
C LYS A 195 -14.97 -6.76 -3.45
N LEU A 196 -16.17 -6.81 -2.87
CA LEU A 196 -16.38 -7.29 -1.50
C LEU A 196 -15.94 -8.75 -1.27
N ASN A 197 -15.99 -9.60 -2.30
CA ASN A 197 -15.56 -10.99 -2.21
C ASN A 197 -14.05 -11.19 -2.36
N GLU A 198 -13.29 -10.12 -2.46
CA GLU A 198 -11.83 -10.13 -2.52
C GLU A 198 -11.19 -9.80 -1.17
N VAL A 199 -11.98 -9.33 -0.22
CA VAL A 199 -11.54 -9.04 1.15
C VAL A 199 -11.08 -10.31 1.87
N GLY A 200 -9.92 -10.24 2.54
CA GLY A 200 -9.40 -11.30 3.40
C GLY A 200 -8.50 -12.32 2.71
N ARG A 201 -7.96 -11.99 1.54
CA ARG A 201 -7.04 -12.88 0.80
C ARG A 201 -5.61 -12.76 1.25
N SER A 202 -5.18 -11.54 1.56
CA SER A 202 -3.82 -11.20 1.97
C SER A 202 -3.81 -10.16 3.07
N PHE A 203 -2.92 -10.31 4.05
CA PHE A 203 -2.84 -9.40 5.19
C PHE A 203 -1.49 -9.51 5.91
N GLU A 204 -1.18 -8.52 6.75
CA GLU A 204 -0.05 -8.53 7.66
C GLU A 204 -0.49 -8.58 9.13
N PHE A 205 0.41 -9.04 9.98
CA PHE A 205 0.27 -8.92 11.43
C PHE A 205 1.22 -7.88 12.00
N PHE A 206 0.66 -6.97 12.80
CA PHE A 206 1.45 -6.02 13.58
C PHE A 206 1.44 -6.40 15.06
N VAL A 207 2.60 -6.33 15.70
CA VAL A 207 2.71 -6.45 17.15
C VAL A 207 2.73 -5.05 17.76
N LEU A 208 1.63 -4.64 18.37
CA LEU A 208 1.42 -3.29 18.87
C LEU A 208 1.17 -3.31 20.37
N PRO A 209 1.69 -2.30 21.12
CA PRO A 209 1.32 -2.14 22.53
C PRO A 209 -0.15 -1.73 22.69
N GLU A 210 -0.70 -1.01 21.73
CA GLU A 210 -2.08 -0.57 21.65
C GLU A 210 -2.44 -0.37 20.16
N ASN A 211 -3.64 -0.75 19.77
CA ASN A 211 -4.13 -0.55 18.41
C ASN A 211 -4.55 0.91 18.18
N ASN A 212 -3.64 1.71 17.66
CA ASN A 212 -3.88 3.09 17.22
C ASN A 212 -2.93 3.48 16.09
N GLU A 213 -3.30 4.53 15.34
CA GLU A 213 -2.58 4.99 14.16
C GLU A 213 -1.09 5.30 14.45
N ALA A 214 -0.78 5.91 15.58
CA ALA A 214 0.60 6.27 15.93
C ALA A 214 1.49 5.03 16.14
N ASN A 215 0.95 4.00 16.81
CA ASN A 215 1.66 2.74 17.01
C ASN A 215 1.80 1.94 15.70
N VAL A 216 0.78 1.97 14.84
CA VAL A 216 0.88 1.37 13.49
C VAL A 216 1.98 2.07 12.68
N LYS A 217 1.96 3.42 12.64
CA LYS A 217 3.00 4.20 11.94
C LYS A 217 4.40 3.87 12.43
N LYS A 218 4.57 3.67 13.73
CA LYS A 218 5.85 3.26 14.30
C LYS A 218 6.22 1.84 13.91
N ALA A 219 5.30 0.88 14.06
CA ALA A 219 5.55 -0.53 13.79
C ALA A 219 5.82 -0.82 12.30
N MET A 220 5.27 -0.02 11.38
CA MET A 220 5.60 -0.14 9.95
C MET A 220 7.07 0.15 9.65
N LYS A 221 7.73 0.96 10.49
CA LYS A 221 9.13 1.38 10.29
C LYS A 221 10.13 0.48 11.03
N ASP A 222 9.77 -0.02 12.21
CA ASP A 222 10.64 -0.77 13.13
C ASP A 222 10.72 -2.26 12.78
#